data_2dee0302cc3f634d6c24df2be46e8865
#
_entry.id   2dee0302cc3f634d6c24df2be46e8865
#
_cell.length_a   1.000
_cell.length_b   1.000
_cell.length_c   1.000
_cell.angle_alpha   90.00
_cell.angle_beta   90.00
_cell.angle_gamma   90.00
#
_symmetry.space_group_name_H-M   'P 1'
#
loop_
_entity.id
_entity.type
_entity.pdbx_description
1 polymer ?
#
loop_
_entity_poly.entity_id
_entity_poly.type
_entity_poly.pdbx_seq_one_letter_code
_entity_poly.pdbx_strand_id
1 'polypeptide(L)'
;MAVTVAGRLERLVRFVPGVAGYQDRERSRATDKQVRMRLVAEMRRLIRVLEEDKARLVESHDLEALPRLERLSARLERLTRVVEFAGRGYTGLFDLHHVDGDTLDQLYAFDVGLFDALNVVRAKAEALHAALGDAEALEGAARHMREALDDFDELFDKRRRIVDAD
;
A
#
# COMPACT_ATOMS: atom_id res chain seq x y z
N MET A 1 -25.43 -0.59 3.28
CA MET A 1 -25.49 -1.98 2.75
C MET A 1 -24.18 -2.67 3.06
N ALA A 2 -24.20 -3.80 3.77
CA ALA A 2 -22.99 -4.57 4.02
C ALA A 2 -22.45 -5.13 2.70
N VAL A 3 -21.19 -4.88 2.41
CA VAL A 3 -20.53 -5.46 1.22
C VAL A 3 -20.25 -6.93 1.54
N THR A 4 -20.80 -7.84 0.75
CA THR A 4 -20.60 -9.29 0.94
C THR A 4 -19.20 -9.73 0.56
N VAL A 5 -18.75 -10.91 1.04
CA VAL A 5 -17.47 -11.54 0.67
C VAL A 5 -17.29 -11.58 -0.84
N ALA A 6 -18.35 -11.99 -1.58
CA ALA A 6 -18.34 -12.01 -3.05
C ALA A 6 -18.11 -10.62 -3.67
N GLY A 7 -18.73 -9.57 -3.13
CA GLY A 7 -18.53 -8.20 -3.60
C GLY A 7 -17.13 -7.65 -3.31
N ARG A 8 -16.50 -8.07 -2.20
CA ARG A 8 -15.10 -7.71 -1.89
C ARG A 8 -14.12 -8.44 -2.80
N LEU A 9 -14.35 -9.72 -3.07
CA LEU A 9 -13.53 -10.46 -4.03
C LEU A 9 -13.64 -9.84 -5.45
N GLU A 10 -14.83 -9.45 -5.89
CA GLU A 10 -15.01 -8.78 -7.17
C GLU A 10 -14.22 -7.46 -7.24
N ARG A 11 -14.23 -6.66 -6.17
CA ARG A 11 -13.41 -5.45 -6.09
C ARG A 11 -11.92 -5.77 -6.12
N LEU A 12 -11.47 -6.80 -5.40
CA LEU A 12 -10.08 -7.22 -5.38
C LEU A 12 -9.59 -7.65 -6.77
N VAL A 13 -10.41 -8.40 -7.53
CA VAL A 13 -10.12 -8.81 -8.91
C VAL A 13 -9.87 -7.61 -9.83
N ARG A 14 -10.52 -6.46 -9.59
CA ARG A 14 -10.26 -5.23 -10.36
C ARG A 14 -8.86 -4.66 -10.11
N PHE A 15 -8.34 -4.78 -8.87
CA PHE A 15 -6.98 -4.37 -8.53
C PHE A 15 -5.93 -5.39 -8.94
N VAL A 16 -6.27 -6.68 -8.81
CA VAL A 16 -5.36 -7.82 -9.02
C VAL A 16 -6.02 -8.81 -9.98
N PRO A 17 -5.94 -8.59 -11.30
CA PRO A 17 -6.50 -9.52 -12.28
C PRO A 17 -5.92 -10.92 -12.15
N GLY A 18 -6.77 -11.94 -12.19
CA GLY A 18 -6.36 -13.34 -12.08
C GLY A 18 -6.23 -13.86 -10.64
N VAL A 19 -6.55 -13.05 -9.62
CA VAL A 19 -6.59 -13.53 -8.24
C VAL A 19 -7.71 -14.55 -8.07
N ALA A 20 -7.38 -15.74 -7.53
CA ALA A 20 -8.33 -16.84 -7.33
C ALA A 20 -9.08 -16.79 -5.99
N GLY A 21 -8.63 -15.92 -5.08
CA GLY A 21 -9.19 -15.78 -3.73
C GLY A 21 -8.60 -16.76 -2.71
N TYR A 22 -9.08 -16.64 -1.47
CA TYR A 22 -8.62 -17.41 -0.31
C TYR A 22 -9.51 -18.66 -0.13
N GLN A 23 -9.39 -19.67 -1.01
CA GLN A 23 -10.24 -20.87 -0.99
C GLN A 23 -9.59 -22.07 -0.32
N ASP A 24 -8.32 -22.30 -0.58
CA ASP A 24 -7.51 -23.36 -0.02
C ASP A 24 -6.09 -22.83 0.28
N ARG A 25 -5.27 -23.63 0.97
CA ARG A 25 -3.93 -23.24 1.42
C ARG A 25 -3.04 -22.72 0.28
N GLU A 26 -3.01 -23.44 -0.83
CA GLU A 26 -2.14 -23.09 -1.96
C GLU A 26 -2.62 -21.82 -2.66
N ARG A 27 -3.93 -21.72 -2.91
CA ARG A 27 -4.56 -20.52 -3.50
C ARG A 27 -4.45 -19.31 -2.59
N SER A 28 -4.59 -19.47 -1.27
CA SER A 28 -4.44 -18.40 -0.29
C SER A 28 -3.05 -17.81 -0.29
N ARG A 29 -2.00 -18.64 -0.31
CA ARG A 29 -0.61 -18.18 -0.43
C ARG A 29 -0.34 -17.50 -1.77
N ALA A 30 -0.88 -18.03 -2.86
CA ALA A 30 -0.75 -17.44 -4.19
C ALA A 30 -1.46 -16.08 -4.25
N THR A 31 -2.68 -15.99 -3.72
CA THR A 31 -3.46 -14.74 -3.64
C THR A 31 -2.74 -13.68 -2.82
N ASP A 32 -2.26 -14.03 -1.62
CA ASP A 32 -1.48 -13.11 -0.78
C ASP A 32 -0.24 -12.57 -1.50
N LYS A 33 0.51 -13.46 -2.16
CA LYS A 33 1.66 -13.06 -2.95
C LYS A 33 1.28 -12.11 -4.10
N GLN A 34 0.21 -12.39 -4.82
CA GLN A 34 -0.27 -11.55 -5.92
C GLN A 34 -0.69 -10.16 -5.43
N VAL A 35 -1.44 -10.09 -4.32
CA VAL A 35 -1.87 -8.83 -3.70
C VAL A 35 -0.63 -8.00 -3.30
N ARG A 36 0.31 -8.58 -2.57
CA ARG A 36 1.53 -7.89 -2.14
C ARG A 36 2.37 -7.41 -3.32
N MET A 37 2.59 -8.27 -4.33
CA MET A 37 3.37 -7.88 -5.51
C MET A 37 2.69 -6.76 -6.30
N ARG A 38 1.37 -6.71 -6.35
CA ARG A 38 0.65 -5.62 -6.98
C ARG A 38 0.79 -4.31 -6.21
N LEU A 39 0.64 -4.34 -4.88
CA LEU A 39 0.89 -3.18 -4.02
C LEU A 39 2.32 -2.66 -4.21
N VAL A 40 3.32 -3.53 -4.15
CA VAL A 40 4.74 -3.19 -4.38
C VAL A 40 4.95 -2.52 -5.75
N ALA A 41 4.32 -3.03 -6.80
CA ALA A 41 4.45 -2.45 -8.13
C ALA A 41 3.92 -1.00 -8.20
N GLU A 42 2.77 -0.74 -7.56
CA GLU A 42 2.21 0.62 -7.49
C GLU A 42 3.08 1.55 -6.60
N MET A 43 3.55 1.06 -5.45
CA MET A 43 4.44 1.83 -4.56
C MET A 43 5.76 2.20 -5.27
N ARG A 44 6.34 1.29 -6.04
CA ARG A 44 7.54 1.57 -6.85
C ARG A 44 7.30 2.63 -7.93
N ARG A 45 6.08 2.71 -8.48
CA ARG A 45 5.71 3.81 -9.40
C ARG A 45 5.71 5.16 -8.67
N LEU A 46 5.15 5.21 -7.47
CA LEU A 46 5.15 6.43 -6.64
C LEU A 46 6.56 6.87 -6.23
N ILE A 47 7.44 5.92 -5.92
CA ILE A 47 8.86 6.22 -5.65
C ILE A 47 9.48 6.92 -6.85
N ARG A 48 9.28 6.42 -8.07
CA ARG A 48 9.81 7.08 -9.28
C ARG A 48 9.30 8.50 -9.46
N VAL A 49 8.01 8.75 -9.21
CA VAL A 49 7.44 10.11 -9.25
C VAL A 49 8.14 11.03 -8.25
N LEU A 50 8.38 10.58 -7.02
CA LEU A 50 9.11 11.37 -6.01
C LEU A 50 10.57 11.61 -6.41
N GLU A 51 11.24 10.65 -7.04
CA GLU A 51 12.60 10.83 -7.56
C GLU A 51 12.66 11.87 -8.69
N GLU A 52 11.66 11.85 -9.60
CA GLU A 52 11.51 12.87 -10.64
C GLU A 52 11.27 14.27 -10.04
N ASP A 53 10.44 14.36 -9.00
CA ASP A 53 10.18 15.62 -8.30
C ASP A 53 11.42 16.15 -7.57
N LYS A 54 12.21 15.28 -6.95
CA LYS A 54 13.51 15.66 -6.36
C LYS A 54 14.48 16.17 -7.41
N ALA A 55 14.55 15.54 -8.58
CA ALA A 55 15.39 16.02 -9.68
C ALA A 55 14.98 17.43 -10.13
N ARG A 56 13.67 17.70 -10.23
CA ARG A 56 13.15 19.06 -10.57
C ARG A 56 13.53 20.11 -9.53
N LEU A 57 13.48 19.77 -8.23
CA LEU A 57 13.92 20.69 -7.18
C LEU A 57 15.41 21.02 -7.29
N VAL A 58 16.23 20.05 -7.63
CA VAL A 58 17.67 20.26 -7.89
C VAL A 58 17.88 21.18 -9.10
N GLU A 59 17.17 20.94 -10.20
CA GLU A 59 17.24 21.74 -11.43
C GLU A 59 16.78 23.18 -11.20
N SER A 60 15.75 23.39 -10.38
CA SER A 60 15.23 24.72 -10.00
C SER A 60 16.03 25.41 -8.89
N HIS A 61 17.06 24.75 -8.33
CA HIS A 61 17.85 25.21 -7.19
C HIS A 61 17.03 25.43 -5.89
N ASP A 62 15.86 24.78 -5.77
CA ASP A 62 15.05 24.75 -4.54
C ASP A 62 15.52 23.65 -3.60
N LEU A 63 16.73 23.82 -3.05
CA LEU A 63 17.36 22.83 -2.18
C LEU A 63 16.74 22.78 -0.78
N GLU A 64 15.98 23.81 -0.36
CA GLU A 64 15.30 23.82 0.95
C GLU A 64 14.13 22.83 1.00
N ALA A 65 13.49 22.59 -0.14
CA ALA A 65 12.38 21.64 -0.27
C ALA A 65 12.86 20.18 -0.32
N LEU A 66 14.06 19.93 -0.82
CA LEU A 66 14.59 18.59 -1.09
C LEU A 66 14.53 17.62 0.12
N PRO A 67 14.92 18.00 1.34
CA PRO A 67 14.88 17.10 2.51
C PRO A 67 13.46 16.61 2.86
N ARG A 68 12.41 17.36 2.47
CA ARG A 68 11.02 16.93 2.68
C ARG A 68 10.67 15.75 1.80
N LEU A 69 11.02 15.83 0.51
CA LEU A 69 10.78 14.75 -0.45
C LEU A 69 11.66 13.54 -0.15
N GLU A 70 12.90 13.74 0.28
CA GLU A 70 13.79 12.65 0.69
C GLU A 70 13.20 11.82 1.84
N ARG A 71 12.64 12.48 2.86
CA ARG A 71 11.97 11.77 3.97
C ARG A 71 10.76 10.98 3.51
N LEU A 72 9.94 11.51 2.60
CA LEU A 72 8.79 10.81 2.04
C LEU A 72 9.20 9.63 1.17
N SER A 73 10.21 9.81 0.31
CA SER A 73 10.78 8.76 -0.53
C SER A 73 11.33 7.61 0.33
N ALA A 74 12.15 7.91 1.34
CA ALA A 74 12.70 6.93 2.26
C ALA A 74 11.60 6.18 3.05
N ARG A 75 10.53 6.88 3.48
CA ARG A 75 9.39 6.26 4.16
C ARG A 75 8.67 5.29 3.22
N LEU A 76 8.37 5.71 1.99
CA LEU A 76 7.69 4.89 0.99
C LEU A 76 8.54 3.67 0.59
N GLU A 77 9.85 3.83 0.42
CA GLU A 77 10.76 2.72 0.18
C GLU A 77 10.79 1.70 1.32
N ARG A 78 10.81 2.19 2.57
CA ARG A 78 10.74 1.33 3.74
C ARG A 78 9.46 0.52 3.75
N LEU A 79 8.30 1.15 3.54
CA LEU A 79 7.00 0.49 3.46
C LEU A 79 6.95 -0.53 2.32
N THR A 80 7.49 -0.18 1.15
CA THR A 80 7.58 -1.08 0.00
C THR A 80 8.33 -2.36 0.36
N ARG A 81 9.47 -2.25 1.05
CA ARG A 81 10.23 -3.41 1.53
C ARG A 81 9.45 -4.24 2.56
N VAL A 82 8.76 -3.58 3.49
CA VAL A 82 7.92 -4.26 4.49
C VAL A 82 6.83 -5.10 3.81
N VAL A 83 6.12 -4.53 2.83
CA VAL A 83 5.09 -5.24 2.06
C VAL A 83 5.70 -6.38 1.22
N GLU A 84 6.83 -6.13 0.56
CA GLU A 84 7.50 -7.11 -0.30
C GLU A 84 7.94 -8.37 0.46
N PHE A 85 8.47 -8.18 1.66
CA PHE A 85 9.06 -9.27 2.45
C PHE A 85 8.13 -9.83 3.54
N ALA A 86 6.93 -9.30 3.70
CA ALA A 86 5.98 -9.75 4.72
C ALA A 86 5.58 -11.24 4.57
N GLY A 87 5.68 -11.81 3.37
CA GLY A 87 5.41 -13.24 3.15
C GLY A 87 6.50 -14.21 3.60
N ARG A 88 7.62 -13.70 4.12
CA ARG A 88 8.70 -14.55 4.64
C ARG A 88 8.45 -14.84 6.12
N GLY A 89 8.07 -16.06 6.41
CA GLY A 89 7.81 -16.49 7.78
C GLY A 89 6.34 -16.78 8.10
N TYR A 90 5.45 -16.79 7.10
CA TYR A 90 4.08 -17.23 7.31
C TYR A 90 4.05 -18.71 7.72
N THR A 91 3.90 -18.94 9.01
CA THR A 91 3.54 -20.24 9.61
C THR A 91 2.13 -20.22 10.19
N GLY A 92 1.39 -19.13 9.97
CA GLY A 92 0.10 -18.88 10.58
C GLY A 92 -1.11 -19.31 9.72
N LEU A 93 -2.05 -18.40 9.55
CA LEU A 93 -3.38 -18.62 8.98
C LEU A 93 -3.44 -19.46 7.69
N PHE A 94 -2.47 -19.30 6.78
CA PHE A 94 -2.46 -20.06 5.51
C PHE A 94 -1.95 -21.50 5.67
N ASP A 95 -1.52 -21.93 6.85
CA ASP A 95 -1.18 -23.30 7.17
C ASP A 95 -2.37 -24.07 7.77
N LEU A 96 -3.41 -23.37 8.19
CA LEU A 96 -4.66 -23.97 8.63
C LEU A 96 -5.38 -24.62 7.44
N HIS A 97 -5.99 -25.78 7.68
CA HIS A 97 -6.72 -26.51 6.65
C HIS A 97 -8.04 -25.85 6.27
N HIS A 98 -8.53 -24.92 7.10
CA HIS A 98 -9.77 -24.21 6.86
C HIS A 98 -9.72 -22.84 7.51
N VAL A 99 -9.85 -21.79 6.72
CA VAL A 99 -10.03 -20.42 7.20
C VAL A 99 -11.53 -20.16 7.30
N ASP A 100 -12.02 -19.72 8.45
CA ASP A 100 -13.45 -19.46 8.63
C ASP A 100 -13.92 -18.26 7.79
N GLY A 101 -15.25 -18.18 7.58
CA GLY A 101 -15.85 -17.16 6.71
C GLY A 101 -15.64 -15.74 7.20
N ASP A 102 -15.56 -15.50 8.51
CA ASP A 102 -15.38 -14.17 9.09
C ASP A 102 -13.94 -13.68 8.88
N THR A 103 -12.97 -14.56 9.06
CA THR A 103 -11.55 -14.28 8.80
C THR A 103 -11.30 -14.02 7.31
N LEU A 104 -11.95 -14.79 6.43
CA LEU A 104 -11.90 -14.54 4.98
C LEU A 104 -12.46 -13.17 4.63
N ASP A 105 -13.60 -12.80 5.21
CA ASP A 105 -14.21 -11.50 4.97
C ASP A 105 -13.31 -10.35 5.42
N GLN A 106 -12.66 -10.49 6.57
CA GLN A 106 -11.68 -9.54 7.06
C GLN A 106 -10.46 -9.43 6.13
N LEU A 107 -9.91 -10.54 5.64
CA LEU A 107 -8.77 -10.52 4.71
C LEU A 107 -9.12 -9.76 3.43
N TYR A 108 -10.27 -10.05 2.81
CA TYR A 108 -10.71 -9.31 1.63
C TYR A 108 -10.96 -7.83 1.92
N ALA A 109 -11.50 -7.50 3.11
CA ALA A 109 -11.69 -6.11 3.51
C ALA A 109 -10.37 -5.36 3.61
N PHE A 110 -9.35 -5.99 4.24
CA PHE A 110 -8.02 -5.40 4.34
C PHE A 110 -7.34 -5.27 2.98
N ASP A 111 -7.40 -6.29 2.13
CA ASP A 111 -6.78 -6.24 0.80
C ASP A 111 -7.37 -5.11 -0.06
N VAL A 112 -8.69 -4.99 -0.11
CA VAL A 112 -9.35 -3.88 -0.81
C VAL A 112 -8.99 -2.54 -0.16
N GLY A 113 -9.02 -2.46 1.17
CA GLY A 113 -8.69 -1.25 1.92
C GLY A 113 -7.26 -0.77 1.68
N LEU A 114 -6.29 -1.68 1.51
CA LEU A 114 -4.91 -1.33 1.18
C LEU A 114 -4.78 -0.69 -0.21
N PHE A 115 -5.52 -1.17 -1.22
CA PHE A 115 -5.54 -0.51 -2.52
C PHE A 115 -6.23 0.85 -2.46
N ASP A 116 -7.31 0.98 -1.69
CA ASP A 116 -7.98 2.26 -1.48
C ASP A 116 -7.04 3.26 -0.76
N ALA A 117 -6.33 2.84 0.29
CA ALA A 117 -5.34 3.65 0.99
C ALA A 117 -4.17 4.06 0.05
N LEU A 118 -3.70 3.14 -0.79
CA LEU A 118 -2.65 3.44 -1.76
C LEU A 118 -3.11 4.42 -2.84
N ASN A 119 -4.39 4.40 -3.22
CA ASN A 119 -4.99 5.42 -4.09
C ASN A 119 -5.00 6.81 -3.42
N VAL A 120 -5.22 6.87 -2.10
CA VAL A 120 -5.10 8.12 -1.33
C VAL A 120 -3.65 8.61 -1.36
N VAL A 121 -2.67 7.73 -1.09
CA VAL A 121 -1.23 8.09 -1.17
C VAL A 121 -0.90 8.65 -2.55
N ARG A 122 -1.40 8.03 -3.63
CA ARG A 122 -1.19 8.51 -5.00
C ARG A 122 -1.76 9.92 -5.20
N ALA A 123 -3.00 10.17 -4.77
CA ALA A 123 -3.60 11.50 -4.86
C ALA A 123 -2.80 12.55 -4.07
N LYS A 124 -2.21 12.17 -2.92
CA LYS A 124 -1.34 13.07 -2.15
C LYS A 124 0.01 13.31 -2.83
N ALA A 125 0.56 12.32 -3.54
CA ALA A 125 1.76 12.49 -4.36
C ALA A 125 1.50 13.43 -5.55
N GLU A 126 0.34 13.33 -6.21
CA GLU A 126 -0.07 14.26 -7.27
C GLU A 126 -0.23 15.69 -6.73
N ALA A 127 -0.81 15.86 -5.54
CA ALA A 127 -0.92 17.18 -4.89
C ALA A 127 0.47 17.74 -4.48
N LEU A 128 1.38 16.88 -4.03
CA LEU A 128 2.77 17.26 -3.72
C LEU A 128 3.49 17.74 -4.98
N HIS A 129 3.35 17.00 -6.10
CA HIS A 129 3.90 17.39 -7.39
C HIS A 129 3.37 18.76 -7.84
N ALA A 130 2.07 19.00 -7.72
CA ALA A 130 1.44 20.27 -8.08
C ALA A 130 1.88 21.45 -7.20
N ALA A 131 2.37 21.19 -5.99
CA ALA A 131 2.83 22.20 -5.04
C ALA A 131 4.33 22.58 -5.20
N LEU A 132 5.06 21.93 -6.13
CA LEU A 132 6.46 22.27 -6.39
C LEU A 132 6.58 23.75 -6.81
N GLY A 133 7.53 24.46 -6.18
CA GLY A 133 7.74 25.90 -6.39
C GLY A 133 6.90 26.82 -5.48
N ASP A 134 6.02 26.29 -4.66
CA ASP A 134 5.31 27.00 -3.60
C ASP A 134 5.63 26.36 -2.24
N ALA A 135 6.44 27.02 -1.43
CA ALA A 135 6.97 26.47 -0.20
C ALA A 135 5.88 26.15 0.84
N GLU A 136 4.84 26.98 0.96
CA GLU A 136 3.75 26.79 1.91
C GLU A 136 2.82 25.65 1.46
N ALA A 137 2.44 25.63 0.19
CA ALA A 137 1.65 24.55 -0.40
C ALA A 137 2.38 23.20 -0.32
N LEU A 138 3.69 23.19 -0.59
CA LEU A 138 4.53 21.98 -0.54
C LEU A 138 4.63 21.42 0.89
N GLU A 139 4.77 22.28 1.90
CA GLU A 139 4.79 21.84 3.30
C GLU A 139 3.47 21.17 3.69
N GLY A 140 2.34 21.77 3.32
CA GLY A 140 1.01 21.19 3.53
C GLY A 140 0.82 19.85 2.82
N ALA A 141 1.18 19.79 1.54
CA ALA A 141 1.09 18.58 0.73
C ALA A 141 1.99 17.44 1.28
N ALA A 142 3.22 17.76 1.70
CA ALA A 142 4.15 16.80 2.28
C ALA A 142 3.62 16.22 3.61
N ARG A 143 3.01 17.05 4.45
CA ARG A 143 2.34 16.59 5.67
C ARG A 143 1.21 15.62 5.38
N HIS A 144 0.31 15.96 4.46
CA HIS A 144 -0.82 15.11 4.09
C HIS A 144 -0.36 13.79 3.45
N MET A 145 0.71 13.80 2.66
CA MET A 145 1.27 12.57 2.11
C MET A 145 1.85 11.68 3.20
N ARG A 146 2.52 12.25 4.21
CA ARG A 146 3.04 11.50 5.35
C ARG A 146 1.90 10.85 6.14
N GLU A 147 0.82 11.58 6.43
CA GLU A 147 -0.38 11.06 7.09
C GLU A 147 -0.98 9.88 6.32
N ALA A 148 -1.12 9.99 5.00
CA ALA A 148 -1.62 8.90 4.17
C ALA A 148 -0.69 7.67 4.16
N LEU A 149 0.62 7.85 4.24
CA LEU A 149 1.59 6.75 4.39
C LEU A 149 1.50 6.08 5.77
N ASP A 150 1.23 6.86 6.82
CA ASP A 150 1.04 6.33 8.18
C ASP A 150 -0.26 5.52 8.27
N ASP A 151 -1.36 5.99 7.65
CA ASP A 151 -2.63 5.26 7.56
C ASP A 151 -2.46 3.93 6.80
N PHE A 152 -1.71 3.93 5.70
CA PHE A 152 -1.40 2.71 4.95
C PHE A 152 -0.58 1.71 5.79
N ASP A 153 0.45 2.18 6.50
CA ASP A 153 1.30 1.36 7.38
C ASP A 153 0.47 0.69 8.48
N GLU A 154 -0.40 1.46 9.15
CA GLU A 154 -1.28 0.95 10.20
C GLU A 154 -2.25 -0.11 9.66
N LEU A 155 -2.84 0.13 8.49
CA LEU A 155 -3.75 -0.82 7.87
C LEU A 155 -3.02 -2.12 7.47
N PHE A 156 -1.80 -2.00 6.94
CA PHE A 156 -0.98 -3.15 6.58
C PHE A 156 -0.57 -3.97 7.82
N ASP A 157 -0.22 -3.30 8.92
CA ASP A 157 0.10 -3.96 10.20
C ASP A 157 -1.12 -4.71 10.77
N LYS A 158 -2.33 -4.14 10.69
CA LYS A 158 -3.57 -4.82 11.10
C LYS A 158 -3.81 -6.09 10.27
N ARG A 159 -3.66 -6.00 8.95
CA ARG A 159 -3.75 -7.17 8.05
C ARG A 159 -2.73 -8.24 8.41
N ARG A 160 -1.47 -7.86 8.63
CA ARG A 160 -0.40 -8.78 8.97
C ARG A 160 -0.70 -9.55 10.24
N ARG A 161 -1.22 -8.90 11.27
CA ARG A 161 -1.60 -9.57 12.54
C ARG A 161 -2.64 -10.67 12.33
N ILE A 162 -3.58 -10.54 11.40
CA ILE A 162 -4.56 -11.59 11.09
C ILE A 162 -3.87 -12.76 10.40
N VAL A 163 -2.95 -12.49 9.49
CA VAL A 163 -2.23 -13.53 8.73
C VAL A 163 -1.24 -14.27 9.62
N ASP A 164 -0.62 -13.58 10.59
CA ASP A 164 0.37 -14.13 11.53
C ASP A 164 -0.27 -14.70 12.81
N ALA A 165 -1.58 -14.51 13.03
CA ALA A 165 -2.28 -15.07 14.18
C ALA A 165 -2.37 -16.59 14.06
N ASP A 166 -1.88 -17.31 15.10
CA ASP A 166 -1.98 -18.77 15.27
C ASP A 166 -3.42 -19.21 15.56
#